data_41077f2f9f72e40b1ea520211caead46
#
_entry.id   41077f2f9f72e40b1ea520211caead46
#
_cell.length_a   1.000
_cell.length_b   1.000
_cell.length_c   1.000
_cell.angle_alpha   90.00
_cell.angle_beta   90.00
_cell.angle_gamma   90.00
#
_symmetry.space_group_name_H-M   'P 1'
#
loop_
_entity.id
_entity.type
_entity.pdbx_description
1 polymer ?
#
loop_
_entity_poly.entity_id
_entity_poly.type
_entity_poly.pdbx_seq_one_letter_code
_entity_poly.pdbx_strand_id
1 'polypeptide(L)'
;MSEGSVVASFVVPVHPHTVLAPDQNPGWQNLRNAVDEAAQTIRDLNADLLIVYSTTWPSIIGHQIQADPNPEWVMVDHDFHDLGSIPYSFNIDATFAHAWDDANRARGLQSRCVNYKGFPIDVGSVVALTLLNPDNSIPAVIVSSNMYANRNETTVLAKSCLDVVKAQGRRAVAITAMS
;
A
#
# COMPACT_ATOMS: atom_id res chain seq x y z
N MET A 1 -12.43 13.09 -20.87
CA MET A 1 -11.51 12.52 -19.86
C MET A 1 -11.64 11.00 -19.98
N SER A 2 -10.52 10.26 -20.02
CA SER A 2 -10.57 8.79 -20.01
C SER A 2 -11.09 8.30 -18.64
N GLU A 3 -11.93 7.27 -18.65
CA GLU A 3 -12.35 6.60 -17.42
C GLU A 3 -11.12 6.02 -16.72
N GLY A 4 -11.00 6.20 -15.41
CA GLY A 4 -9.88 5.66 -14.63
C GLY A 4 -9.89 4.13 -14.60
N SER A 5 -8.74 3.51 -14.42
CA SER A 5 -8.60 2.05 -14.41
C SER A 5 -7.45 1.58 -13.53
N VAL A 6 -7.56 0.35 -13.01
CA VAL A 6 -6.42 -0.39 -12.47
C VAL A 6 -5.72 -1.05 -13.64
N VAL A 7 -4.48 -0.63 -13.92
CA VAL A 7 -3.71 -1.05 -15.10
C VAL A 7 -2.82 -2.26 -14.86
N ALA A 8 -2.51 -2.54 -13.59
CA ALA A 8 -1.79 -3.73 -13.16
C ALA A 8 -2.11 -4.05 -11.69
N SER A 9 -1.83 -5.29 -11.29
CA SER A 9 -1.85 -5.68 -9.90
C SER A 9 -0.66 -6.60 -9.59
N PHE A 10 -0.09 -6.43 -8.39
CA PHE A 10 1.03 -7.20 -7.89
C PHE A 10 0.72 -7.77 -6.52
N VAL A 11 1.16 -9.00 -6.27
CA VAL A 11 1.30 -9.55 -4.93
C VAL A 11 2.78 -9.50 -4.60
N VAL A 12 3.14 -8.75 -3.57
CA VAL A 12 4.53 -8.48 -3.23
C VAL A 12 4.83 -9.08 -1.86
N PRO A 13 5.73 -10.07 -1.79
CA PRO A 13 6.26 -10.54 -0.52
C PRO A 13 7.05 -9.41 0.14
N VAL A 14 6.63 -9.02 1.34
CA VAL A 14 7.22 -7.89 2.05
C VAL A 14 8.00 -8.39 3.27
N HIS A 15 9.29 -8.45 3.11
CA HIS A 15 10.21 -8.87 4.17
C HIS A 15 11.36 -7.88 4.26
N PRO A 16 11.75 -7.41 5.45
CA PRO A 16 12.77 -6.37 5.59
C PRO A 16 14.12 -6.74 4.98
N HIS A 17 14.44 -8.02 4.84
CA HIS A 17 15.66 -8.49 4.18
C HIS A 17 15.79 -8.00 2.74
N THR A 18 14.68 -7.85 2.01
CA THR A 18 14.72 -7.37 0.62
C THR A 18 15.19 -5.92 0.51
N VAL A 19 15.10 -5.15 1.58
CA VAL A 19 15.60 -3.77 1.66
C VAL A 19 16.95 -3.72 2.34
N LEU A 20 17.10 -4.37 3.52
CA LEU A 20 18.22 -4.17 4.42
C LEU A 20 19.39 -5.14 4.20
N ALA A 21 19.13 -6.34 3.68
CA ALA A 21 20.13 -7.38 3.50
C ALA A 21 19.85 -8.30 2.29
N PRO A 22 19.61 -7.75 1.09
CA PRO A 22 19.26 -8.56 -0.08
C PRO A 22 20.39 -9.51 -0.49
N ASP A 23 21.62 -9.20 -0.22
CA ASP A 23 22.82 -9.99 -0.52
C ASP A 23 23.12 -11.08 0.52
N GLN A 24 22.36 -11.17 1.61
CA GLN A 24 22.57 -12.18 2.66
C GLN A 24 22.42 -13.61 2.14
N ASN A 25 21.57 -13.82 1.16
CA ASN A 25 21.48 -15.07 0.42
C ASN A 25 20.86 -14.86 -0.98
N PRO A 26 21.07 -15.81 -1.93
CA PRO A 26 20.55 -15.68 -3.29
C PRO A 26 19.03 -15.56 -3.40
N GLY A 27 18.27 -16.10 -2.45
CA GLY A 27 16.81 -16.00 -2.43
C GLY A 27 16.33 -14.57 -2.23
N TRP A 28 16.91 -13.85 -1.28
CA TRP A 28 16.59 -12.43 -1.04
C TRP A 28 16.99 -11.55 -2.22
N GLN A 29 18.16 -11.82 -2.82
CA GLN A 29 18.59 -11.09 -3.99
C GLN A 29 17.67 -11.33 -5.19
N ASN A 30 17.24 -12.55 -5.43
CA ASN A 30 16.30 -12.87 -6.51
C ASN A 30 14.95 -12.19 -6.29
N LEU A 31 14.44 -12.20 -5.05
CA LEU A 31 13.20 -11.51 -4.71
C LEU A 31 13.34 -9.99 -4.93
N ARG A 32 14.44 -9.39 -4.48
CA ARG A 32 14.73 -7.98 -4.70
C ARG A 32 14.74 -7.63 -6.19
N ASN A 33 15.43 -8.43 -7.02
CA ASN A 33 15.47 -8.22 -8.46
C ASN A 33 14.08 -8.27 -9.09
N ALA A 34 13.24 -9.24 -8.69
CA ALA A 34 11.86 -9.35 -9.18
C ALA A 34 11.00 -8.13 -8.80
N VAL A 35 11.19 -7.58 -7.60
CA VAL A 35 10.49 -6.37 -7.17
C VAL A 35 11.00 -5.13 -7.92
N ASP A 36 12.30 -5.04 -8.21
CA ASP A 36 12.87 -3.96 -9.02
C ASP A 36 12.31 -3.99 -10.47
N GLU A 37 12.11 -5.19 -11.05
CA GLU A 37 11.43 -5.35 -12.35
C GLU A 37 9.95 -4.91 -12.28
N ALA A 38 9.25 -5.23 -11.20
CA ALA A 38 7.89 -4.76 -10.97
C ALA A 38 7.84 -3.23 -10.85
N ALA A 39 8.79 -2.63 -10.15
CA ALA A 39 8.91 -1.17 -10.04
C ALA A 39 9.11 -0.51 -11.42
N GLN A 40 9.94 -1.12 -12.29
CA GLN A 40 10.10 -0.63 -13.66
C GLN A 40 8.79 -0.75 -14.46
N THR A 41 8.09 -1.87 -14.34
CA THR A 41 6.78 -2.06 -14.98
C THR A 41 5.77 -1.00 -14.55
N ILE A 42 5.73 -0.63 -13.27
CA ILE A 42 4.85 0.43 -12.75
C ILE A 42 5.15 1.78 -13.42
N ARG A 43 6.44 2.12 -13.57
CA ARG A 43 6.86 3.35 -14.27
C ARG A 43 6.46 3.33 -15.74
N ASP A 44 6.70 2.23 -16.43
CA ASP A 44 6.39 2.07 -17.86
C ASP A 44 4.88 2.15 -18.14
N LEU A 45 4.06 1.74 -17.18
CA LEU A 45 2.61 1.87 -17.23
C LEU A 45 2.12 3.32 -17.02
N ASN A 46 3.00 4.26 -16.67
CA ASN A 46 2.63 5.64 -16.33
C ASN A 46 1.51 5.68 -15.27
N ALA A 47 1.64 4.88 -14.22
CA ALA A 47 0.71 4.90 -13.10
C ALA A 47 0.79 6.23 -12.35
N ASP A 48 -0.36 6.73 -11.91
CA ASP A 48 -0.48 7.97 -11.14
C ASP A 48 -1.03 7.77 -9.73
N LEU A 49 -1.26 6.51 -9.34
CA LEU A 49 -1.70 6.11 -8.01
C LEU A 49 -1.26 4.68 -7.69
N LEU A 50 -0.70 4.47 -6.51
CA LEU A 50 -0.46 3.14 -5.94
C LEU A 50 -1.49 2.85 -4.85
N ILE A 51 -2.19 1.71 -4.96
CA ILE A 51 -3.17 1.24 -3.97
C ILE A 51 -2.57 0.06 -3.24
N VAL A 52 -2.22 0.22 -1.97
CA VAL A 52 -1.58 -0.82 -1.15
C VAL A 52 -2.60 -1.41 -0.18
N TYR A 53 -2.95 -2.68 -0.37
CA TYR A 53 -3.64 -3.48 0.63
C TYR A 53 -2.59 -4.21 1.46
N SER A 54 -2.47 -3.85 2.74
CA SER A 54 -1.45 -4.42 3.62
C SER A 54 -2.01 -5.51 4.53
N THR A 55 -1.43 -6.72 4.44
CA THR A 55 -1.75 -7.80 5.37
C THR A 55 -0.98 -7.67 6.70
N THR A 56 0.07 -6.86 6.74
CA THR A 56 0.85 -6.58 7.95
C THR A 56 0.31 -5.39 8.75
N TRP A 57 -0.75 -4.75 8.27
CA TRP A 57 -1.54 -3.80 9.04
C TRP A 57 -2.91 -4.41 9.40
N PRO A 58 -2.99 -5.27 10.45
CA PRO A 58 -4.25 -5.87 10.86
C PRO A 58 -5.15 -4.83 11.55
N SER A 59 -6.43 -4.87 11.26
CA SER A 59 -7.45 -4.09 11.96
C SER A 59 -8.57 -4.99 12.47
N ILE A 60 -9.11 -4.68 13.65
CA ILE A 60 -10.26 -5.38 14.26
C ILE A 60 -11.52 -4.52 14.31
N ILE A 61 -11.42 -3.28 13.85
CA ILE A 61 -12.50 -2.28 13.93
C ILE A 61 -12.88 -1.74 12.54
N GLY A 62 -13.00 -2.63 11.59
CA GLY A 62 -13.27 -2.30 10.18
C GLY A 62 -11.98 -2.03 9.39
N HIS A 63 -12.13 -1.52 8.19
CA HIS A 63 -11.00 -1.14 7.34
C HIS A 63 -10.49 0.26 7.72
N GLN A 64 -9.18 0.40 7.84
CA GLN A 64 -8.54 1.69 8.10
C GLN A 64 -7.74 2.12 6.88
N ILE A 65 -7.86 3.37 6.49
CA ILE A 65 -7.19 3.92 5.32
C ILE A 65 -6.27 5.05 5.80
N GLN A 66 -4.99 4.98 5.44
CA GLN A 66 -4.04 6.04 5.76
C GLN A 66 -4.38 7.32 5.00
N ALA A 67 -4.52 8.43 5.72
CA ALA A 67 -4.88 9.74 5.19
C ALA A 67 -4.03 10.89 5.76
N ASP A 68 -2.93 10.59 6.49
CA ASP A 68 -1.88 11.59 6.71
C ASP A 68 -1.17 11.79 5.37
N PRO A 69 -1.14 12.99 4.78
CA PRO A 69 -0.60 13.21 3.44
C PRO A 69 0.91 12.97 3.36
N ASN A 70 1.63 13.12 4.47
CA ASN A 70 3.09 13.00 4.48
C ASN A 70 3.56 12.25 5.74
N PRO A 71 3.22 10.97 5.89
CA PRO A 71 3.69 10.19 7.03
C PRO A 71 5.21 9.98 6.93
N GLU A 72 5.90 10.35 7.97
CA GLU A 72 7.36 10.30 8.05
C GLU A 72 7.78 9.70 9.38
N TRP A 73 8.60 8.66 9.35
CA TRP A 73 9.14 8.00 10.53
C TRP A 73 10.31 7.06 10.18
N VAL A 74 10.67 6.24 11.15
CA VAL A 74 11.66 5.16 10.99
C VAL A 74 10.99 3.85 11.39
N MET A 75 10.93 2.90 10.46
CA MET A 75 10.45 1.55 10.73
C MET A 75 11.59 0.66 11.21
N VAL A 76 11.37 -0.04 12.31
CA VAL A 76 12.20 -1.14 12.80
C VAL A 76 11.30 -2.35 12.91
N ASP A 77 11.67 -3.44 12.22
CA ASP A 77 10.90 -4.67 12.27
C ASP A 77 11.04 -5.35 13.63
N HIS A 78 9.94 -5.86 14.16
CA HIS A 78 9.91 -6.47 15.50
C HIS A 78 10.76 -7.74 15.57
N ASP A 79 10.69 -8.59 14.55
CA ASP A 79 11.34 -9.89 14.52
C ASP A 79 12.77 -9.82 13.96
N PHE A 80 13.06 -8.79 13.16
CA PHE A 80 14.33 -8.58 12.46
C PHE A 80 14.98 -7.24 12.78
N HIS A 81 14.87 -6.80 14.04
CA HIS A 81 15.39 -5.50 14.49
C HIS A 81 16.94 -5.39 14.40
N ASP A 82 17.62 -6.51 14.42
CA ASP A 82 19.08 -6.60 14.25
C ASP A 82 19.56 -6.30 12.82
N LEU A 83 18.68 -6.35 11.82
CA LEU A 83 18.99 -5.93 10.46
C LEU A 83 19.14 -4.40 10.33
N GLY A 84 18.57 -3.65 11.27
CA GLY A 84 18.59 -2.19 11.25
C GLY A 84 17.23 -1.56 11.10
N SER A 85 17.16 -0.40 10.44
CA SER A 85 15.94 0.40 10.32
C SER A 85 15.75 0.92 8.90
N ILE A 86 14.50 1.14 8.51
CA ILE A 86 14.12 1.73 7.23
C ILE A 86 13.47 3.09 7.51
N PRO A 87 14.16 4.20 7.27
CA PRO A 87 13.53 5.52 7.30
C PRO A 87 12.57 5.64 6.12
N TYR A 88 11.42 6.25 6.35
CA TYR A 88 10.44 6.48 5.30
C TYR A 88 9.83 7.88 5.39
N SER A 89 9.45 8.39 4.22
CA SER A 89 8.61 9.57 4.05
C SER A 89 7.78 9.33 2.78
N PHE A 90 6.46 9.23 2.92
CA PHE A 90 5.59 8.85 1.80
C PHE A 90 4.67 10.00 1.38
N ASN A 91 4.34 10.05 0.10
CA ASN A 91 3.33 10.92 -0.48
C ASN A 91 2.00 10.14 -0.52
N ILE A 92 1.09 10.45 0.40
CA ILE A 92 -0.23 9.78 0.48
C ILE A 92 -1.29 10.67 -0.17
N ASP A 93 -2.07 10.09 -1.08
CA ASP A 93 -3.25 10.74 -1.64
C ASP A 93 -4.41 10.75 -0.63
N ALA A 94 -4.36 11.69 0.30
CA ALA A 94 -5.38 11.84 1.33
C ALA A 94 -6.78 12.12 0.74
N THR A 95 -6.85 12.79 -0.40
CA THR A 95 -8.13 13.05 -1.09
C THR A 95 -8.75 11.76 -1.59
N PHE A 96 -7.95 10.89 -2.20
CA PHE A 96 -8.40 9.57 -2.61
C PHE A 96 -8.79 8.71 -1.41
N ALA A 97 -7.99 8.74 -0.33
CA ALA A 97 -8.27 8.00 0.90
C ALA A 97 -9.65 8.35 1.49
N HIS A 98 -9.97 9.63 1.59
CA HIS A 98 -11.28 10.09 2.08
C HIS A 98 -12.42 9.70 1.15
N ALA A 99 -12.26 9.85 -0.18
CA ALA A 99 -13.28 9.44 -1.14
C ALA A 99 -13.55 7.92 -1.09
N TRP A 100 -12.50 7.12 -0.88
CA TRP A 100 -12.64 5.68 -0.73
C TRP A 100 -13.35 5.29 0.58
N ASP A 101 -13.02 5.97 1.68
CA ASP A 101 -13.71 5.79 2.96
C ASP A 101 -15.21 6.10 2.84
N ASP A 102 -15.56 7.20 2.20
CA ASP A 102 -16.96 7.57 1.96
C ASP A 102 -17.68 6.54 1.08
N ALA A 103 -17.04 6.06 0.03
CA ALA A 103 -17.59 5.00 -0.85
C ALA A 103 -17.79 3.67 -0.10
N ASN A 104 -16.89 3.32 0.81
CA ASN A 104 -17.01 2.14 1.67
C ASN A 104 -18.23 2.27 2.61
N ARG A 105 -18.33 3.39 3.30
CA ARG A 105 -19.45 3.66 4.23
C ARG A 105 -20.79 3.71 3.53
N ALA A 106 -20.85 4.28 2.33
CA ALA A 106 -22.06 4.29 1.51
C ALA A 106 -22.54 2.87 1.13
N ARG A 107 -21.64 1.88 1.14
CA ARG A 107 -21.94 0.45 0.91
C ARG A 107 -22.10 -0.36 2.20
N GLY A 108 -22.15 0.30 3.34
CA GLY A 108 -22.33 -0.33 4.65
C GLY A 108 -21.08 -1.00 5.21
N LEU A 109 -19.88 -0.77 4.65
CA LEU A 109 -18.65 -1.21 5.26
C LEU A 109 -18.28 -0.32 6.45
N GLN A 110 -17.81 -0.95 7.51
CA GLN A 110 -17.14 -0.26 8.60
C GLN A 110 -15.74 0.16 8.13
N SER A 111 -15.56 1.45 7.92
CA SER A 111 -14.32 2.03 7.38
C SER A 111 -14.06 3.40 8.00
N ARG A 112 -12.80 3.80 8.07
CA ARG A 112 -12.39 5.13 8.51
C ARG A 112 -10.99 5.50 8.03
N CYS A 113 -10.76 6.79 7.83
CA CYS A 113 -9.43 7.33 7.62
C CYS A 113 -8.66 7.47 8.95
N VAL A 114 -7.35 7.25 8.87
CA VAL A 114 -6.37 7.51 9.93
C VAL A 114 -5.44 8.62 9.45
N ASN A 115 -5.49 9.78 10.12
CA ASN A 115 -4.75 10.98 9.69
C ASN A 115 -4.03 11.71 10.83
N TYR A 116 -3.83 11.06 11.98
CA TYR A 116 -3.11 11.71 13.07
C TYR A 116 -1.59 11.53 12.92
N LYS A 117 -0.91 12.64 13.15
CA LYS A 117 0.55 12.70 13.03
C LYS A 117 1.25 11.68 13.93
N GLY A 118 2.23 10.97 13.37
CA GLY A 118 3.00 9.97 14.10
C GLY A 118 2.33 8.59 14.16
N PHE A 119 1.24 8.36 13.41
CA PHE A 119 0.73 7.01 13.24
C PHE A 119 1.73 6.20 12.38
N PRO A 120 2.29 5.11 12.92
CA PRO A 120 3.32 4.38 12.21
C PRO A 120 2.74 3.65 11.00
N ILE A 121 3.48 3.68 9.90
CA ILE A 121 3.20 2.82 8.73
C ILE A 121 3.76 1.42 9.02
N ASP A 122 2.99 0.41 8.70
CA ASP A 122 3.34 -0.99 8.91
C ASP A 122 4.51 -1.45 8.02
N VAL A 123 5.20 -2.49 8.45
CA VAL A 123 6.40 -3.01 7.78
C VAL A 123 6.15 -3.37 6.32
N GLY A 124 5.00 -4.00 6.02
CA GLY A 124 4.69 -4.42 4.65
C GLY A 124 4.52 -3.24 3.71
N SER A 125 3.79 -2.22 4.14
CA SER A 125 3.63 -0.99 3.36
C SER A 125 4.94 -0.25 3.19
N VAL A 126 5.77 -0.17 4.25
CA VAL A 126 7.11 0.46 4.17
C VAL A 126 7.99 -0.26 3.16
N VAL A 127 8.12 -1.60 3.27
CA VAL A 127 8.94 -2.39 2.33
C VAL A 127 8.43 -2.26 0.91
N ALA A 128 7.12 -2.43 0.68
CA ALA A 128 6.52 -2.36 -0.66
C ALA A 128 6.77 -0.99 -1.31
N LEU A 129 6.47 0.10 -0.61
CA LEU A 129 6.61 1.45 -1.18
C LEU A 129 8.08 1.85 -1.34
N THR A 130 8.97 1.47 -0.43
CA THR A 130 10.40 1.73 -0.56
C THR A 130 11.00 1.07 -1.81
N LEU A 131 10.53 -0.13 -2.16
CA LEU A 131 11.04 -0.87 -3.31
C LEU A 131 10.35 -0.50 -4.62
N LEU A 132 9.01 -0.36 -4.61
CA LEU A 132 8.23 -0.13 -5.83
C LEU A 132 8.16 1.35 -6.25
N ASN A 133 8.39 2.27 -5.31
CA ASN A 133 8.29 3.71 -5.53
C ASN A 133 9.45 4.45 -4.81
N PRO A 134 10.70 4.10 -5.11
CA PRO A 134 11.87 4.55 -4.33
C PRO A 134 12.10 6.05 -4.37
N ASP A 135 11.65 6.73 -5.41
CA ASP A 135 11.71 8.18 -5.57
C ASP A 135 10.46 8.90 -5.02
N ASN A 136 9.49 8.15 -4.49
CA ASN A 136 8.24 8.65 -3.94
C ASN A 136 7.45 9.55 -4.91
N SER A 137 7.63 9.35 -6.21
CA SER A 137 7.05 10.20 -7.27
C SER A 137 5.57 9.92 -7.50
N ILE A 138 5.10 8.69 -7.22
CA ILE A 138 3.70 8.30 -7.39
C ILE A 138 3.01 8.36 -6.03
N PRO A 139 1.92 9.14 -5.87
CA PRO A 139 1.15 9.14 -4.64
C PRO A 139 0.56 7.75 -4.35
N ALA A 140 0.51 7.41 -3.07
CA ALA A 140 -0.02 6.11 -2.63
C ALA A 140 -1.26 6.28 -1.74
N VAL A 141 -2.06 5.24 -1.64
CA VAL A 141 -3.07 5.05 -0.60
C VAL A 141 -2.86 3.67 0.02
N ILE A 142 -2.92 3.59 1.35
CA ILE A 142 -2.68 2.35 2.09
C ILE A 142 -3.96 2.00 2.85
N VAL A 143 -4.39 0.74 2.76
CA VAL A 143 -5.54 0.22 3.50
C VAL A 143 -5.14 -1.02 4.30
N SER A 144 -5.66 -1.09 5.52
CA SER A 144 -5.47 -2.23 6.42
C SER A 144 -6.24 -3.47 5.98
N SER A 145 -5.77 -4.64 6.39
CA SER A 145 -6.59 -5.85 6.40
C SER A 145 -7.49 -5.88 7.63
N ASN A 146 -8.82 -5.97 7.44
CA ASN A 146 -9.73 -6.21 8.54
C ASN A 146 -9.78 -7.72 8.84
N MET A 147 -9.33 -8.12 10.02
CA MET A 147 -9.24 -9.53 10.44
C MET A 147 -10.59 -10.24 10.51
N TYR A 148 -11.68 -9.51 10.66
CA TYR A 148 -13.04 -10.05 10.71
C TYR A 148 -13.79 -9.92 9.39
N ALA A 149 -13.17 -9.33 8.36
CA ALA A 149 -13.80 -9.21 7.05
C ALA A 149 -13.95 -10.59 6.39
N ASN A 150 -15.13 -10.85 5.91
CA ASN A 150 -15.38 -11.99 5.04
C ASN A 150 -15.09 -11.63 3.57
N ARG A 151 -15.18 -12.64 2.69
CA ARG A 151 -14.95 -12.48 1.25
C ARG A 151 -15.84 -11.39 0.62
N ASN A 152 -17.10 -11.28 1.07
CA ASN A 152 -18.02 -10.29 0.50
C ASN A 152 -17.60 -8.88 0.87
N GLU A 153 -17.23 -8.63 2.12
CA GLU A 153 -16.74 -7.32 2.60
C GLU A 153 -15.46 -6.91 1.89
N THR A 154 -14.49 -7.83 1.73
CA THR A 154 -13.26 -7.56 0.96
C THR A 154 -13.58 -7.26 -0.52
N THR A 155 -14.57 -7.95 -1.10
CA THR A 155 -15.03 -7.66 -2.46
C THR A 155 -15.69 -6.27 -2.56
N VAL A 156 -16.48 -5.88 -1.57
CA VAL A 156 -17.09 -4.54 -1.51
C VAL A 156 -16.02 -3.46 -1.35
N LEU A 157 -15.00 -3.69 -0.50
CA LEU A 157 -13.84 -2.79 -0.36
C LEU A 157 -13.16 -2.53 -1.70
N ALA A 158 -12.87 -3.61 -2.45
CA ALA A 158 -12.25 -3.50 -3.76
C ALA A 158 -13.14 -2.77 -4.79
N LYS A 159 -14.43 -3.07 -4.82
CA LYS A 159 -15.40 -2.40 -5.71
C LYS A 159 -15.51 -0.91 -5.40
N SER A 160 -15.56 -0.53 -4.12
CA SER A 160 -15.58 0.88 -3.70
C SER A 160 -14.32 1.61 -4.19
N CYS A 161 -13.16 0.97 -4.07
CA CYS A 161 -11.90 1.51 -4.58
C CYS A 161 -11.94 1.74 -6.09
N LEU A 162 -12.39 0.72 -6.85
CA LEU A 162 -12.51 0.81 -8.32
C LEU A 162 -13.43 1.94 -8.78
N ASP A 163 -14.52 2.17 -8.07
CA ASP A 163 -15.43 3.27 -8.42
C ASP A 163 -14.79 4.64 -8.20
N VAL A 164 -14.01 4.80 -7.12
CA VAL A 164 -13.25 6.04 -6.88
C VAL A 164 -12.15 6.22 -7.95
N VAL A 165 -11.42 5.14 -8.29
CA VAL A 165 -10.43 5.16 -9.39
C VAL A 165 -11.07 5.66 -10.69
N LYS A 166 -12.23 5.09 -11.05
CA LYS A 166 -12.97 5.49 -12.25
C LYS A 166 -13.46 6.93 -12.20
N ALA A 167 -14.08 7.31 -11.10
CA ALA A 167 -14.64 8.66 -10.91
C ALA A 167 -13.57 9.74 -10.96
N GLN A 168 -12.38 9.47 -10.45
CA GLN A 168 -11.27 10.41 -10.46
C GLN A 168 -10.37 10.31 -11.71
N GLY A 169 -10.67 9.40 -12.64
CA GLY A 169 -9.89 9.23 -13.87
C GLY A 169 -8.45 8.74 -13.65
N ARG A 170 -8.19 8.03 -12.51
CA ARG A 170 -6.84 7.62 -12.12
C ARG A 170 -6.36 6.39 -12.91
N ARG A 171 -5.07 6.36 -13.12
CA ARG A 171 -4.35 5.22 -13.69
C ARG A 171 -3.60 4.50 -12.56
N ALA A 172 -4.32 3.57 -11.91
CA ALA A 172 -3.87 3.00 -10.65
C ALA A 172 -3.19 1.64 -10.82
N VAL A 173 -2.26 1.34 -9.92
CA VAL A 173 -1.69 0.00 -9.72
C VAL A 173 -2.09 -0.50 -8.34
N ALA A 174 -2.64 -1.71 -8.27
CA ALA A 174 -2.99 -2.36 -7.01
C ALA A 174 -1.83 -3.25 -6.52
N ILE A 175 -1.51 -3.15 -5.24
CA ILE A 175 -0.44 -3.89 -4.59
C ILE A 175 -1.02 -4.60 -3.37
N THR A 176 -0.86 -5.92 -3.30
CA THR A 176 -1.08 -6.66 -2.05
C THR A 176 0.27 -6.90 -1.40
N ALA A 177 0.53 -6.19 -0.31
CA ALA A 177 1.72 -6.34 0.52
C ALA A 177 1.47 -7.49 1.50
N MET A 178 2.22 -8.59 1.34
CA MET A 178 1.97 -9.84 2.05
C MET A 178 3.26 -10.41 2.65
N SER A 179 3.24 -10.76 3.93
CA SER A 179 4.30 -11.48 4.63
C SER A 179 3.96 -12.95 4.79
#